data_a062ec3c47d02ea48dc7ba0ba0eee5a5
#
_entry.id   a062ec3c47d02ea48dc7ba0ba0eee5a5
#
_cell.length_a   1.000
_cell.length_b   1.000
_cell.length_c   1.000
_cell.angle_alpha   90.00
_cell.angle_beta   90.00
_cell.angle_gamma   90.00
#
_symmetry.space_group_name_H-M   'P 1'
#
loop_
_entity.id
_entity.type
_entity.pdbx_description
1 polymer ?
#
loop_
_entity_poly.entity_id
_entity_poly.type
_entity_poly.pdbx_seq_one_letter_code
_entity_poly.pdbx_strand_id
1 'polypeptide(L)'
;MAKIYAEQVKKAQVLAAGLKSNYELVKSRCGITLEQIDALAAAANEAARMNAEVEALREEVSQKAARANRKLDEVKGAMMVTKRLIKTSFDPIKWMELGVMDKR
;
A
#
# COMPACT_ATOMS: atom_id res chain seq x y z
N MET A 1 11.58 1.11 -2.89
CA MET A 1 11.09 1.63 -4.16
C MET A 1 10.43 2.99 -4.08
N ALA A 2 9.55 3.20 -3.10
CA ALA A 2 8.89 4.49 -2.91
C ALA A 2 9.89 5.65 -2.73
N LYS A 3 10.97 5.44 -1.99
CA LYS A 3 11.97 6.47 -1.76
C LYS A 3 12.67 6.89 -3.05
N ILE A 4 13.10 5.91 -3.86
CA ILE A 4 13.78 6.20 -5.13
C ILE A 4 12.81 6.89 -6.09
N TYR A 5 11.57 6.43 -6.13
CA TYR A 5 10.53 7.01 -6.97
C TYR A 5 10.32 8.48 -6.59
N ALA A 6 10.11 8.76 -5.31
CA ALA A 6 9.87 10.12 -4.83
C ALA A 6 11.07 11.05 -5.11
N GLU A 7 12.29 10.52 -4.95
CA GLU A 7 13.51 11.28 -5.24
C GLU A 7 13.61 11.64 -6.72
N GLN A 8 13.31 10.69 -7.62
CA GLN A 8 13.36 10.95 -9.05
C GLN A 8 12.31 11.97 -9.48
N VAL A 9 11.10 11.88 -8.93
CA VAL A 9 10.05 12.84 -9.20
C VAL A 9 10.47 14.23 -8.75
N LYS A 10 11.03 14.34 -7.56
CA LYS A 10 11.47 15.63 -7.03
C LYS A 10 12.59 16.23 -7.88
N LYS A 11 13.55 15.41 -8.30
CA LYS A 11 14.63 15.88 -9.18
C LYS A 11 14.08 16.39 -10.49
N ALA A 12 13.09 15.72 -11.06
CA ALA A 12 12.46 16.15 -12.30
C ALA A 12 11.72 17.47 -12.12
N GLN A 13 11.01 17.62 -10.99
CA GLN A 13 10.30 18.86 -10.69
C GLN A 13 11.28 20.05 -10.52
N VAL A 14 12.37 19.82 -9.82
CA VAL A 14 13.41 20.84 -9.62
C VAL A 14 14.05 21.21 -10.96
N LEU A 15 14.35 20.21 -11.79
CA LEU A 15 14.92 20.44 -13.11
C LEU A 15 13.97 21.28 -13.98
N ALA A 16 12.69 20.91 -14.03
CA ALA A 16 11.71 21.64 -14.80
C ALA A 16 11.58 23.11 -14.34
N ALA A 17 11.57 23.31 -13.03
CA ALA A 17 11.48 24.64 -12.45
C ALA A 17 12.72 25.50 -12.79
N GLY A 18 13.91 24.89 -12.72
CA GLY A 18 15.16 25.56 -13.06
C GLY A 18 15.22 25.94 -14.53
N LEU A 19 14.77 25.01 -15.40
CA LEU A 19 14.73 25.26 -16.84
C LEU A 19 13.75 26.39 -17.18
N LYS A 20 12.61 26.41 -16.51
CA LYS A 20 11.59 27.43 -16.75
C LYS A 20 12.08 28.81 -16.29
N SER A 21 12.75 28.89 -15.13
CA SER A 21 13.31 30.13 -14.61
C SER A 21 14.41 30.71 -15.50
N ASN A 22 15.10 29.83 -16.25
CA ASN A 22 16.20 30.22 -17.11
C ASN A 22 15.89 29.94 -18.59
N TYR A 23 14.61 29.98 -18.95
CA TYR A 23 14.15 29.57 -20.25
C TYR A 23 14.89 30.22 -21.42
N GLU A 24 15.10 31.54 -21.39
CA GLU A 24 15.75 32.24 -22.48
C GLU A 24 17.16 31.73 -22.73
N LEU A 25 17.89 31.52 -21.67
CA LEU A 25 19.28 31.04 -21.74
C LEU A 25 19.32 29.60 -22.26
N VAL A 26 18.44 28.75 -21.74
CA VAL A 26 18.37 27.32 -22.11
C VAL A 26 17.92 27.18 -23.56
N LYS A 27 16.94 27.95 -23.99
CA LYS A 27 16.47 27.97 -25.37
C LYS A 27 17.60 28.34 -26.32
N SER A 28 18.35 29.39 -25.98
CA SER A 28 19.42 29.91 -26.80
C SER A 28 20.57 28.94 -26.94
N ARG A 29 20.97 28.28 -25.86
CA ARG A 29 22.14 27.40 -25.86
C ARG A 29 21.86 25.94 -26.16
N CYS A 30 20.73 25.42 -25.72
CA CYS A 30 20.41 24.00 -25.81
C CYS A 30 19.29 23.70 -26.79
N GLY A 31 18.53 24.69 -27.20
CA GLY A 31 17.39 24.49 -28.09
C GLY A 31 16.19 23.84 -27.41
N ILE A 32 16.17 23.83 -26.07
CA ILE A 32 15.06 23.27 -25.31
C ILE A 32 13.86 24.20 -25.42
N THR A 33 12.70 23.63 -25.78
CA THR A 33 11.49 24.39 -25.97
C THR A 33 10.65 24.44 -24.70
N LEU A 34 9.76 25.43 -24.63
CA LEU A 34 8.83 25.54 -23.50
C LEU A 34 7.93 24.31 -23.42
N GLU A 35 7.55 23.74 -24.58
CA GLU A 35 6.77 22.51 -24.61
C GLU A 35 7.47 21.35 -23.94
N GLN A 36 8.79 21.23 -24.14
CA GLN A 36 9.57 20.17 -23.51
C GLN A 36 9.62 20.35 -21.99
N ILE A 37 9.77 21.59 -21.54
CA ILE A 37 9.82 21.92 -20.12
C ILE A 37 8.45 21.61 -19.48
N ASP A 38 7.39 22.04 -20.11
CA ASP A 38 6.03 21.81 -19.60
C ASP A 38 5.67 20.33 -19.60
N ALA A 39 6.12 19.59 -20.63
CA ALA A 39 5.90 18.14 -20.69
C ALA A 39 6.62 17.42 -19.55
N LEU A 40 7.84 17.83 -19.24
CA LEU A 40 8.61 17.27 -18.13
C LEU A 40 7.90 17.55 -16.80
N ALA A 41 7.49 18.79 -16.59
CA ALA A 41 6.77 19.18 -15.38
C ALA A 41 5.45 18.40 -15.23
N ALA A 42 4.70 18.27 -16.30
CA ALA A 42 3.43 17.55 -16.29
C ALA A 42 3.63 16.07 -15.98
N ALA A 43 4.64 15.45 -16.60
CA ALA A 43 4.96 14.05 -16.35
C ALA A 43 5.39 13.81 -14.90
N ALA A 44 6.21 14.71 -14.34
CA ALA A 44 6.66 14.61 -12.97
C ALA A 44 5.49 14.76 -11.99
N ASN A 45 4.58 15.69 -12.26
CA ASN A 45 3.41 15.92 -11.42
C ASN A 45 2.44 14.73 -11.47
N GLU A 46 2.27 14.14 -12.66
CA GLU A 46 1.45 12.96 -12.82
C GLU A 46 2.03 11.76 -12.07
N ALA A 47 3.36 11.59 -12.15
CA ALA A 47 4.05 10.54 -11.41
C ALA A 47 3.89 10.72 -9.90
N ALA A 48 3.95 11.97 -9.42
CA ALA A 48 3.73 12.27 -8.01
C ALA A 48 2.32 11.89 -7.57
N ARG A 49 1.33 12.22 -8.39
CA ARG A 49 -0.08 11.90 -8.13
C ARG A 49 -0.30 10.39 -8.06
N MET A 50 0.26 9.66 -9.01
CA MET A 50 0.13 8.20 -9.04
C MET A 50 0.78 7.55 -7.83
N ASN A 51 1.93 8.05 -7.40
CA ASN A 51 2.59 7.54 -6.21
C ASN A 51 1.75 7.79 -4.95
N ALA A 52 1.12 8.96 -4.86
CA ALA A 52 0.26 9.29 -3.74
C ALA A 52 -0.95 8.33 -3.68
N GLU A 53 -1.51 7.97 -4.82
CA GLU A 53 -2.60 6.99 -4.89
C GLU A 53 -2.15 5.62 -4.41
N VAL A 54 -0.96 5.18 -4.82
CA VAL A 54 -0.40 3.89 -4.39
C VAL A 54 -0.20 3.87 -2.87
N GLU A 55 0.36 4.94 -2.31
CA GLU A 55 0.56 5.02 -0.87
C GLU A 55 -0.75 5.01 -0.09
N ALA A 56 -1.78 5.68 -0.61
CA ALA A 56 -3.10 5.67 0.01
C ALA A 56 -3.70 4.26 0.00
N LEU A 57 -3.54 3.53 -1.09
CA LEU A 57 -4.03 2.16 -1.20
C LEU A 57 -3.27 1.21 -0.26
N ARG A 58 -1.97 1.41 -0.12
CA ARG A 58 -1.15 0.62 0.81
C ARG A 58 -1.61 0.81 2.25
N GLU A 59 -1.92 2.05 2.61
CA GLU A 59 -2.43 2.35 3.94
C GLU A 59 -3.79 1.69 4.16
N GLU A 60 -4.67 1.75 3.17
CA GLU A 60 -5.97 1.11 3.22
C GLU A 60 -5.85 -0.40 3.40
N VAL A 61 -4.96 -1.04 2.62
CA VAL A 61 -4.70 -2.48 2.74
C VAL A 61 -4.17 -2.82 4.13
N SER A 62 -3.24 -2.01 4.64
CA SER A 62 -2.66 -2.22 5.97
C SER A 62 -3.74 -2.19 7.05
N GLN A 63 -4.65 -1.22 6.99
CA GLN A 63 -5.74 -1.11 7.95
C GLN A 63 -6.71 -2.28 7.84
N LYS A 64 -7.03 -2.69 6.62
CA LYS A 64 -7.92 -3.83 6.41
C LYS A 64 -7.29 -5.13 6.91
N ALA A 65 -6.00 -5.31 6.68
CA ALA A 65 -5.27 -6.48 7.16
C ALA A 65 -5.28 -6.54 8.70
N ALA A 66 -5.08 -5.40 9.35
CA ALA A 66 -5.11 -5.32 10.79
C ALA A 66 -6.49 -5.71 11.34
N ARG A 67 -7.56 -5.23 10.69
CA ARG A 67 -8.93 -5.59 11.10
C ARG A 67 -9.21 -7.07 10.88
N ALA A 68 -8.74 -7.61 9.76
CA ALA A 68 -8.92 -9.05 9.48
C ALA A 68 -8.20 -9.90 10.52
N ASN A 69 -6.98 -9.51 10.90
CA ASN A 69 -6.21 -10.23 11.91
C ASN A 69 -6.90 -10.19 13.29
N ARG A 70 -7.46 -9.04 13.65
CA ARG A 70 -8.22 -8.94 14.91
C ARG A 70 -9.45 -9.84 14.89
N LYS A 71 -10.13 -9.90 13.74
CA LYS A 71 -11.29 -10.77 13.59
C LYS A 71 -10.89 -12.25 13.69
N LEU A 72 -9.75 -12.59 13.11
CA LEU A 72 -9.23 -13.96 13.21
C LEU A 72 -8.94 -14.32 14.66
N ASP A 73 -8.38 -13.38 15.44
CA ASP A 73 -8.13 -13.61 16.86
C ASP A 73 -9.43 -13.87 17.62
N GLU A 74 -10.50 -13.16 17.28
CA GLU A 74 -11.82 -13.41 17.87
C GLU A 74 -12.30 -14.82 17.52
N VAL A 75 -12.12 -15.24 16.27
CA VAL A 75 -12.51 -16.57 15.83
C VAL A 75 -11.75 -17.63 16.61
N LYS A 76 -10.43 -17.45 16.75
CA LYS A 76 -9.60 -18.38 17.49
C LYS A 76 -10.03 -18.49 18.97
N GLY A 77 -10.33 -17.35 19.58
CA GLY A 77 -10.81 -17.31 20.96
C GLY A 77 -12.15 -18.03 21.11
N ALA A 78 -13.08 -17.76 20.21
CA ALA A 78 -14.39 -18.41 20.23
C ALA A 78 -14.26 -19.92 20.01
N MET A 79 -13.37 -20.35 19.10
CA MET A 79 -13.11 -21.77 18.86
C MET A 79 -12.57 -22.45 20.12
N MET A 80 -11.64 -21.79 20.79
CA MET A 80 -11.04 -22.34 22.02
C MET A 80 -12.10 -22.58 23.08
N VAL A 81 -12.94 -21.60 23.34
CA VAL A 81 -14.00 -21.69 24.33
C VAL A 81 -15.02 -22.79 23.93
N THR A 82 -15.44 -22.77 22.68
CA THR A 82 -16.43 -23.73 22.17
C THR A 82 -15.90 -25.18 22.24
N LYS A 83 -14.65 -25.39 21.82
CA LYS A 83 -14.03 -26.72 21.90
C LYS A 83 -13.93 -27.21 23.33
N ARG A 84 -13.60 -26.33 24.26
CA ARG A 84 -13.51 -26.68 25.67
C ARG A 84 -14.85 -27.16 26.21
N LEU A 85 -15.91 -26.45 25.84
CA LEU A 85 -17.26 -26.83 26.26
C LEU A 85 -17.66 -28.19 25.69
N ILE A 86 -17.34 -28.45 24.43
CA ILE A 86 -17.63 -29.73 23.78
C ILE A 86 -16.84 -30.85 24.47
N LYS A 87 -15.55 -30.64 24.71
CA LYS A 87 -14.68 -31.66 25.29
C LYS A 87 -15.08 -32.02 26.73
N THR A 88 -15.64 -31.08 27.47
CA THR A 88 -16.10 -31.36 28.84
C THR A 88 -17.50 -31.96 28.87
N SER A 89 -18.29 -31.83 27.81
CA SER A 89 -19.68 -32.28 27.78
C SER A 89 -19.90 -33.55 26.98
N PHE A 90 -18.98 -33.93 26.13
CA PHE A 90 -19.13 -35.08 25.23
C PHE A 90 -17.90 -35.96 25.24
N ASP A 91 -18.13 -37.24 24.96
CA ASP A 91 -17.02 -38.22 24.81
C ASP A 91 -16.26 -37.92 23.51
N PRO A 92 -14.97 -38.27 23.47
CA PRO A 92 -14.16 -38.04 22.25
C PRO A 92 -14.75 -38.64 20.99
N ILE A 93 -15.57 -39.68 21.07
CA ILE A 93 -16.21 -40.27 19.92
C ILE A 93 -17.12 -39.27 19.21
N LYS A 94 -17.74 -38.37 19.96
CA LYS A 94 -18.64 -37.36 19.41
C LYS A 94 -17.91 -36.11 18.89
N TRP A 95 -16.66 -35.92 19.26
CA TRP A 95 -15.93 -34.69 18.91
C TRP A 95 -15.88 -34.43 17.39
N MET A 96 -15.52 -35.46 16.62
CA MET A 96 -15.41 -35.32 15.18
C MET A 96 -16.76 -34.96 14.54
N GLU A 97 -17.80 -35.61 15.00
CA GLU A 97 -19.16 -35.32 14.52
C GLU A 97 -19.54 -33.87 14.78
N LEU A 98 -19.10 -33.30 15.88
CA LEU A 98 -19.38 -31.93 16.26
C LEU A 98 -18.39 -30.93 15.66
N GLY A 99 -17.49 -31.38 14.79
CA GLY A 99 -16.56 -30.50 14.10
C GLY A 99 -15.24 -30.26 14.82
N VAL A 100 -15.00 -30.95 15.93
CA VAL A 100 -13.73 -30.84 16.63
C VAL A 100 -12.74 -31.81 16.01
N MET A 101 -11.74 -31.28 15.31
CA MET A 101 -10.77 -32.08 14.57
C MET A 101 -9.57 -32.48 15.42
N ASP A 102 -9.49 -32.01 16.64
CA ASP A 102 -8.36 -32.24 17.54
C ASP A 102 -8.35 -33.71 18.01
N LYS A 103 -7.17 -34.22 18.26
CA LYS A 103 -7.02 -35.57 18.78
C LYS A 103 -7.22 -35.66 20.29
N ARG A 104 -7.41 -34.55 20.96
CA ARG A 104 -7.69 -34.55 22.41
C ARG A 104 -7.71 -33.14 22.98
#